data_2827a1c01197c01eddc3a52f6be42761
#
_entry.id   2827a1c01197c01eddc3a52f6be42761
#
_cell.length_a   1.000
_cell.length_b   1.000
_cell.length_c   1.000
_cell.angle_alpha   90.00
_cell.angle_beta   90.00
_cell.angle_gamma   90.00
#
_symmetry.space_group_name_H-M   'P 1'
#
loop_
_entity.id
_entity.type
_entity.pdbx_description
1 polymer ?
#
loop_
_entity_poly.entity_id
_entity_poly.type
_entity_poly.pdbx_seq_one_letter_code
_entity_poly.pdbx_strand_id
1 'polypeptide(L)'
;MLSFGTAGCNLGCRFCQNWDISKARAMDRVSDWASPEQVAEVAARIGCHSIAFTYNDPVIFAEYAIDCAQAAHERGIKTVAVTAGYINPEPRRDFYAHMDAANVDLKAFTGEFYHKLCFGELQPVLDTLRWLKSETSVWFEVTTLLIPGHNDSEEEIARLSDWFLKNLGPDVPLHFTAFHPDFKMLDVPATPPETLVRARKQALGAGLRHVYVGNIHDLENDSTYCGSCGQVLIERDWYELGRYNLDERGLLRTRLPGRFDAMPGKWGRRRLPVFIRR
;
A
#
# COMPACT_ATOMS: atom_id res chain seq x y z
N MET A 1 -9.83 -10.13 -1.56
CA MET A 1 -9.15 -9.42 -2.65
C MET A 1 -8.42 -10.42 -3.50
N LEU A 2 -8.54 -10.33 -4.82
CA LEU A 2 -7.67 -11.02 -5.78
C LEU A 2 -6.49 -10.10 -6.06
N SER A 3 -5.25 -10.61 -6.02
CA SER A 3 -4.05 -9.80 -6.28
C SER A 3 -3.16 -10.46 -7.33
N PHE A 4 -2.63 -9.66 -8.23
CA PHE A 4 -1.71 -10.12 -9.27
C PHE A 4 -0.77 -9.01 -9.73
N GLY A 5 0.29 -9.41 -10.41
CA GLY A 5 1.25 -8.56 -11.10
C GLY A 5 1.73 -9.22 -12.38
N THR A 6 2.60 -8.53 -13.10
CA THR A 6 3.23 -8.99 -14.33
C THR A 6 4.76 -9.07 -14.16
N ALA A 7 5.49 -9.43 -15.21
CA ALA A 7 6.95 -9.42 -15.18
C ALA A 7 7.51 -8.00 -15.35
N GLY A 8 8.52 -7.63 -14.55
CA GLY A 8 9.23 -6.35 -14.64
C GLY A 8 8.76 -5.30 -13.62
N CYS A 9 9.42 -4.16 -13.58
CA CYS A 9 9.10 -3.00 -12.74
C CYS A 9 9.81 -1.77 -13.28
N ASN A 10 9.23 -0.57 -13.10
CA ASN A 10 9.84 0.70 -13.51
C ASN A 10 10.90 1.23 -12.52
N LEU A 11 11.06 0.62 -11.36
CA LEU A 11 12.13 0.89 -10.40
C LEU A 11 13.09 -0.29 -10.27
N GLY A 12 14.35 0.03 -9.93
CA GLY A 12 15.43 -0.94 -9.78
C GLY A 12 15.78 -1.33 -8.34
N CYS A 13 14.85 -1.20 -7.39
CA CYS A 13 15.11 -1.31 -5.94
C CYS A 13 16.04 -2.47 -5.58
N ARG A 14 17.15 -2.17 -4.85
CA ARG A 14 18.13 -3.17 -4.41
C ARG A 14 17.59 -4.06 -3.27
N PHE A 15 16.59 -3.57 -2.55
CA PHE A 15 15.91 -4.23 -1.43
C PHE A 15 14.58 -4.87 -1.83
N CYS A 16 14.37 -5.16 -3.12
CA CYS A 16 13.08 -5.66 -3.62
C CYS A 16 12.76 -7.04 -3.04
N GLN A 17 11.65 -7.15 -2.32
CA GLN A 17 11.15 -8.41 -1.74
C GLN A 17 10.36 -9.28 -2.75
N ASN A 18 10.07 -8.71 -3.93
CA ASN A 18 9.42 -9.41 -5.06
C ASN A 18 10.36 -9.40 -6.29
N TRP A 19 11.65 -9.58 -6.07
CA TRP A 19 12.65 -9.46 -7.14
C TRP A 19 12.50 -10.53 -8.22
N ASP A 20 12.00 -11.70 -7.89
CA ASP A 20 11.69 -12.81 -8.80
C ASP A 20 10.68 -12.39 -9.88
N ILE A 21 9.69 -11.58 -9.51
CA ILE A 21 8.69 -11.00 -10.44
C ILE A 21 9.21 -9.69 -11.04
N SER A 22 9.65 -8.76 -10.19
CA SER A 22 10.00 -7.39 -10.61
C SER A 22 11.26 -7.32 -11.49
N LYS A 23 12.12 -8.33 -11.47
CA LYS A 23 13.32 -8.45 -12.31
C LYS A 23 13.19 -9.51 -13.41
N ALA A 24 12.07 -10.21 -13.46
CA ALA A 24 11.77 -11.14 -14.55
C ALA A 24 11.68 -10.41 -15.89
N ARG A 25 12.09 -11.09 -16.95
CA ARG A 25 11.96 -10.62 -18.34
C ARG A 25 10.77 -11.31 -18.99
N ALA A 26 10.26 -10.73 -20.06
CA ALA A 26 9.12 -11.28 -20.82
C ALA A 26 9.32 -12.72 -21.31
N MET A 27 10.58 -13.19 -21.41
CA MET A 27 10.93 -14.56 -21.80
C MET A 27 10.91 -15.56 -20.64
N ASP A 28 10.89 -15.08 -19.40
CA ASP A 28 10.82 -15.93 -18.21
C ASP A 28 9.36 -16.40 -18.06
N ARG A 29 9.13 -17.71 -18.02
CA ARG A 29 7.78 -18.30 -17.89
C ARG A 29 7.23 -18.17 -16.45
N VAL A 30 7.13 -16.94 -15.95
CA VAL A 30 6.63 -16.65 -14.58
C VAL A 30 5.16 -16.21 -14.57
N SER A 31 4.50 -16.15 -15.75
CA SER A 31 3.12 -15.67 -15.83
C SER A 31 2.28 -16.55 -16.78
N ASP A 32 1.01 -16.71 -16.42
CA ASP A 32 -0.03 -17.23 -17.30
C ASP A 32 -0.77 -16.07 -17.96
N TRP A 33 -1.25 -16.30 -19.19
CA TRP A 33 -2.07 -15.30 -19.86
C TRP A 33 -3.51 -15.36 -19.38
N ALA A 34 -4.11 -14.21 -19.12
CA ALA A 34 -5.53 -14.06 -18.80
C ALA A 34 -6.10 -12.80 -19.44
N SER A 35 -7.33 -12.84 -19.96
CA SER A 35 -8.00 -11.62 -20.39
C SER A 35 -8.52 -10.81 -19.18
N PRO A 36 -8.77 -9.50 -19.33
CA PRO A 36 -9.38 -8.69 -18.29
C PRO A 36 -10.68 -9.28 -17.74
N GLU A 37 -11.55 -9.79 -18.63
CA GLU A 37 -12.84 -10.41 -18.27
C GLU A 37 -12.64 -11.69 -17.44
N GLN A 38 -11.63 -12.51 -17.78
CA GLN A 38 -11.30 -13.72 -17.03
C GLN A 38 -10.83 -13.38 -15.62
N VAL A 39 -10.01 -12.34 -15.45
CA VAL A 39 -9.56 -11.87 -14.13
C VAL A 39 -10.75 -11.41 -13.30
N ALA A 40 -11.63 -10.58 -13.87
CA ALA A 40 -12.83 -10.07 -13.20
C ALA A 40 -13.82 -11.18 -12.86
N GLU A 41 -14.02 -12.16 -13.77
CA GLU A 41 -14.87 -13.32 -13.54
C GLU A 41 -14.36 -14.18 -12.39
N VAL A 42 -13.07 -14.47 -12.35
CA VAL A 42 -12.46 -15.24 -11.25
C VAL A 42 -12.63 -14.51 -9.92
N ALA A 43 -12.38 -13.19 -9.88
CA ALA A 43 -12.58 -12.40 -8.68
C ALA A 43 -14.03 -12.47 -8.18
N ALA A 44 -15.00 -12.34 -9.07
CA ALA A 44 -16.42 -12.47 -8.74
C ALA A 44 -16.77 -13.87 -8.22
N ARG A 45 -16.33 -14.92 -8.91
CA ARG A 45 -16.62 -16.33 -8.59
C ARG A 45 -16.10 -16.73 -7.19
N ILE A 46 -14.94 -16.21 -6.78
CA ILE A 46 -14.37 -16.50 -5.46
C ILE A 46 -14.79 -15.49 -4.39
N GLY A 47 -15.73 -14.58 -4.71
CA GLY A 47 -16.30 -13.62 -3.77
C GLY A 47 -15.32 -12.52 -3.33
N CYS A 48 -14.41 -12.09 -4.20
CA CYS A 48 -13.53 -10.96 -3.91
C CYS A 48 -14.27 -9.63 -4.03
N HIS A 49 -14.09 -8.75 -3.05
CA HIS A 49 -14.62 -7.39 -3.09
C HIS A 49 -13.77 -6.44 -3.94
N SER A 50 -12.51 -6.81 -4.17
CA SER A 50 -11.58 -6.00 -4.96
C SER A 50 -10.52 -6.84 -5.68
N ILE A 51 -9.93 -6.21 -6.71
CA ILE A 51 -8.72 -6.67 -7.38
C ILE A 51 -7.59 -5.70 -7.02
N ALA A 52 -6.41 -6.21 -6.68
CA ALA A 52 -5.21 -5.41 -6.46
C ALA A 52 -4.16 -5.70 -7.54
N PHE A 53 -3.69 -4.64 -8.17
CA PHE A 53 -2.54 -4.64 -9.06
C PHE A 53 -1.30 -4.41 -8.20
N THR A 54 -0.44 -5.45 -8.04
CA THR A 54 0.60 -5.46 -7.00
C THR A 54 1.79 -6.35 -7.36
N TYR A 55 2.70 -6.57 -6.41
CA TYR A 55 3.97 -7.32 -6.46
C TYR A 55 5.09 -6.61 -7.22
N ASN A 56 4.82 -6.06 -8.39
CA ASN A 56 5.63 -5.09 -9.12
C ASN A 56 4.84 -3.78 -9.24
N ASP A 57 5.37 -2.79 -9.96
CA ASP A 57 4.62 -1.55 -10.14
C ASP A 57 3.60 -1.69 -11.28
N PRO A 58 2.28 -1.49 -11.04
CA PRO A 58 1.27 -1.59 -12.08
C PRO A 58 1.39 -0.56 -13.20
N VAL A 59 2.18 0.48 -13.03
CA VAL A 59 2.46 1.49 -14.07
C VAL A 59 3.07 0.86 -15.32
N ILE A 60 3.84 -0.23 -15.20
CA ILE A 60 4.44 -0.88 -16.37
C ILE A 60 3.47 -1.69 -17.22
N PHE A 61 2.27 -1.96 -16.69
CA PHE A 61 1.19 -2.65 -17.40
C PHE A 61 -0.13 -1.87 -17.25
N ALA A 62 -0.03 -0.53 -17.26
CA ALA A 62 -1.14 0.36 -16.95
C ALA A 62 -2.36 0.12 -17.84
N GLU A 63 -2.17 -0.09 -19.14
CA GLU A 63 -3.26 -0.36 -20.08
C GLU A 63 -4.02 -1.64 -19.70
N TYR A 64 -3.30 -2.72 -19.41
CA TYR A 64 -3.93 -3.96 -18.96
C TYR A 64 -4.61 -3.82 -17.59
N ALA A 65 -4.00 -3.05 -16.68
CA ALA A 65 -4.61 -2.76 -15.38
C ALA A 65 -5.91 -1.94 -15.53
N ILE A 66 -5.95 -0.97 -16.45
CA ILE A 66 -7.14 -0.20 -16.79
C ILE A 66 -8.24 -1.11 -17.37
N ASP A 67 -7.91 -1.96 -18.33
CA ASP A 67 -8.86 -2.90 -18.92
C ASP A 67 -9.43 -3.87 -17.86
N CYS A 68 -8.57 -4.39 -16.98
CA CYS A 68 -8.98 -5.21 -15.85
C CYS A 68 -9.88 -4.44 -14.85
N ALA A 69 -9.59 -3.15 -14.63
CA ALA A 69 -10.38 -2.32 -13.74
C ALA A 69 -11.78 -2.06 -14.32
N GLN A 70 -11.89 -1.79 -15.61
CA GLN A 70 -13.19 -1.63 -16.29
C GLN A 70 -14.02 -2.92 -16.20
N ALA A 71 -13.43 -4.07 -16.53
CA ALA A 71 -14.10 -5.37 -16.41
C ALA A 71 -14.51 -5.72 -14.97
N ALA A 72 -13.73 -5.29 -13.98
CA ALA A 72 -14.04 -5.44 -12.56
C ALA A 72 -15.22 -4.55 -12.13
N HIS A 73 -15.21 -3.28 -12.53
CA HIS A 73 -16.28 -2.32 -12.22
C HIS A 73 -17.63 -2.74 -12.80
N GLU A 74 -17.67 -3.33 -14.00
CA GLU A 74 -18.90 -3.90 -14.58
C GLU A 74 -19.53 -5.00 -13.68
N ARG A 75 -18.74 -5.61 -12.80
CA ARG A 75 -19.16 -6.64 -11.85
C ARG A 75 -19.29 -6.13 -10.41
N GLY A 76 -19.18 -4.80 -10.21
CA GLY A 76 -19.24 -4.17 -8.89
C GLY A 76 -18.03 -4.48 -8.01
N ILE A 77 -16.90 -4.90 -8.59
CA ILE A 77 -15.65 -5.21 -7.89
C ILE A 77 -14.75 -3.97 -7.92
N LYS A 78 -14.22 -3.59 -6.75
CA LYS A 78 -13.34 -2.46 -6.57
C LYS A 78 -11.91 -2.74 -7.05
N THR A 79 -11.14 -1.70 -7.34
CA THR A 79 -9.77 -1.81 -7.83
C THR A 79 -8.79 -1.05 -6.96
N VAL A 80 -7.61 -1.64 -6.74
CA VAL A 80 -6.57 -1.10 -5.86
C VAL A 80 -5.23 -1.13 -6.57
N ALA A 81 -4.57 0.01 -6.66
CA ALA A 81 -3.18 0.09 -7.10
C ALA A 81 -2.23 -0.03 -5.90
N VAL A 82 -1.33 -1.01 -5.90
CA VAL A 82 -0.20 -1.08 -4.98
C VAL A 82 1.04 -0.71 -5.79
N THR A 83 1.54 0.50 -5.61
CA THR A 83 2.46 1.16 -6.53
C THR A 83 3.51 1.98 -5.81
N ALA A 84 4.64 2.24 -6.45
CA ALA A 84 5.61 3.23 -6.00
C ALA A 84 5.17 4.69 -6.27
N GLY A 85 4.06 4.89 -6.98
CA GLY A 85 3.62 6.24 -7.38
C GLY A 85 4.57 6.94 -8.36
N TYR A 86 5.50 6.19 -8.95
CA TYR A 86 6.51 6.69 -9.87
C TYR A 86 5.97 6.68 -11.30
N ILE A 87 5.20 7.70 -11.63
CA ILE A 87 4.45 7.83 -12.88
C ILE A 87 4.46 9.30 -13.36
N ASN A 88 4.55 9.50 -14.67
CA ASN A 88 4.49 10.81 -15.28
C ASN A 88 3.08 11.45 -15.13
N PRO A 89 2.98 12.80 -15.12
CA PRO A 89 1.71 13.50 -14.90
C PRO A 89 0.60 13.15 -15.89
N GLU A 90 0.93 12.92 -17.16
CA GLU A 90 -0.05 12.65 -18.21
C GLU A 90 -0.72 11.27 -18.03
N PRO A 91 0.02 10.12 -18.01
CA PRO A 91 -0.59 8.81 -17.84
C PRO A 91 -1.16 8.61 -16.41
N ARG A 92 -0.70 9.38 -15.41
CA ARG A 92 -1.20 9.33 -14.05
C ARG A 92 -2.70 9.58 -13.96
N ARG A 93 -3.23 10.55 -14.72
CA ARG A 93 -4.66 10.88 -14.71
C ARG A 93 -5.51 9.73 -15.21
N ASP A 94 -5.11 9.13 -16.31
CA ASP A 94 -5.83 8.03 -16.92
C ASP A 94 -5.78 6.77 -16.03
N PHE A 95 -4.59 6.42 -15.54
CA PHE A 95 -4.41 5.27 -14.66
C PHE A 95 -5.28 5.35 -13.40
N TYR A 96 -5.18 6.44 -12.64
CA TYR A 96 -5.92 6.58 -11.38
C TYR A 96 -7.41 6.86 -11.55
N ALA A 97 -7.88 7.29 -12.73
CA ALA A 97 -9.31 7.43 -13.01
C ALA A 97 -10.06 6.08 -12.92
N HIS A 98 -9.35 4.95 -13.04
CA HIS A 98 -9.87 3.60 -12.97
C HIS A 98 -9.58 2.90 -11.63
N MET A 99 -8.98 3.60 -10.66
CA MET A 99 -8.65 3.05 -9.34
C MET A 99 -9.59 3.58 -8.27
N ASP A 100 -10.16 2.69 -7.46
CA ASP A 100 -10.95 3.07 -6.28
C ASP A 100 -10.06 3.41 -5.08
N ALA A 101 -8.91 2.70 -4.98
CA ALA A 101 -7.95 2.93 -3.91
C ALA A 101 -6.50 2.70 -4.36
N ALA A 102 -5.56 3.20 -3.57
CA ALA A 102 -4.13 2.95 -3.77
C ALA A 102 -3.39 2.75 -2.45
N ASN A 103 -2.37 1.89 -2.46
CA ASN A 103 -1.29 1.94 -1.49
C ASN A 103 -0.04 2.44 -2.22
N VAL A 104 0.51 3.56 -1.78
CA VAL A 104 1.66 4.20 -2.43
C VAL A 104 2.91 4.01 -1.56
N ASP A 105 3.90 3.35 -2.13
CA ASP A 105 5.18 3.15 -1.46
C ASP A 105 6.07 4.41 -1.55
N LEU A 106 6.09 5.22 -0.49
CA LEU A 106 7.11 6.25 -0.31
C LEU A 106 8.36 5.60 0.29
N LYS A 107 9.29 5.18 -0.58
CA LYS A 107 10.42 4.31 -0.21
C LYS A 107 11.39 4.93 0.80
N ALA A 108 11.57 6.26 0.76
CA ALA A 108 12.41 7.04 1.66
C ALA A 108 12.11 8.53 1.48
N PHE A 109 12.72 9.38 2.32
CA PHE A 109 12.53 10.83 2.22
C PHE A 109 13.83 11.57 1.87
N THR A 110 14.69 10.92 1.08
CA THR A 110 15.91 11.51 0.52
C THR A 110 16.07 11.17 -0.96
N GLY A 111 16.52 12.16 -1.77
CA GLY A 111 16.84 11.93 -3.18
C GLY A 111 18.00 10.95 -3.37
N GLU A 112 18.93 10.94 -2.41
CA GLU A 112 20.08 10.03 -2.44
C GLU A 112 19.66 8.57 -2.36
N PHE A 113 18.72 8.23 -1.45
CA PHE A 113 18.17 6.88 -1.35
C PHE A 113 17.48 6.45 -2.65
N TYR A 114 16.61 7.31 -3.19
CA TYR A 114 15.94 7.03 -4.46
C TYR A 114 16.93 6.80 -5.59
N HIS A 115 17.94 7.66 -5.72
CA HIS A 115 18.95 7.53 -6.78
C HIS A 115 19.79 6.24 -6.63
N LYS A 116 20.33 5.98 -5.42
CA LYS A 116 21.28 4.88 -5.18
C LYS A 116 20.64 3.51 -5.00
N LEU A 117 19.44 3.46 -4.39
CA LEU A 117 18.81 2.20 -3.98
C LEU A 117 17.55 1.86 -4.77
N CYS A 118 16.82 2.87 -5.29
CA CYS A 118 15.63 2.65 -6.11
C CYS A 118 15.89 2.82 -7.61
N PHE A 119 16.99 3.49 -8.01
CA PHE A 119 17.28 3.89 -9.39
C PHE A 119 16.18 4.76 -10.00
N GLY A 120 15.68 5.69 -9.20
CA GLY A 120 14.64 6.64 -9.55
C GLY A 120 14.82 7.97 -8.81
N GLU A 121 13.77 8.77 -8.78
CA GLU A 121 13.75 10.09 -8.16
C GLU A 121 12.60 10.20 -7.13
N LEU A 122 12.83 10.92 -6.04
CA LEU A 122 11.83 11.15 -4.99
C LEU A 122 10.68 12.05 -5.46
N GLN A 123 11.01 13.12 -6.20
CA GLN A 123 10.06 14.18 -6.50
C GLN A 123 8.80 13.71 -7.26
N PRO A 124 8.88 12.84 -8.29
CA PRO A 124 7.70 12.32 -8.97
C PRO A 124 6.72 11.58 -8.05
N VAL A 125 7.23 10.88 -7.04
CA VAL A 125 6.39 10.19 -6.03
C VAL A 125 5.68 11.21 -5.14
N LEU A 126 6.39 12.23 -4.66
CA LEU A 126 5.79 13.31 -3.87
C LEU A 126 4.73 14.08 -4.66
N ASP A 127 4.96 14.31 -5.95
CA ASP A 127 3.99 14.96 -6.85
C ASP A 127 2.75 14.08 -7.06
N THR A 128 2.92 12.78 -7.17
CA THR A 128 1.80 11.84 -7.27
C THR A 128 0.96 11.83 -5.99
N LEU A 129 1.58 11.79 -4.82
CA LEU A 129 0.88 11.83 -3.53
C LEU A 129 0.09 13.14 -3.34
N ARG A 130 0.69 14.30 -3.66
CA ARG A 130 -0.02 15.58 -3.62
C ARG A 130 -1.21 15.61 -4.56
N TRP A 131 -1.00 15.14 -5.80
CA TRP A 131 -2.05 15.10 -6.80
C TRP A 131 -3.20 14.17 -6.41
N LEU A 132 -2.91 12.98 -5.87
CA LEU A 132 -3.93 12.07 -5.34
C LEU A 132 -4.78 12.76 -4.27
N LYS A 133 -4.14 13.52 -3.38
CA LYS A 133 -4.82 14.22 -2.28
C LYS A 133 -5.70 15.37 -2.74
N SER A 134 -5.25 16.15 -3.72
CA SER A 134 -5.92 17.39 -4.12
C SER A 134 -6.88 17.24 -5.30
N GLU A 135 -6.61 16.31 -6.22
CA GLU A 135 -7.26 16.24 -7.52
C GLU A 135 -8.13 14.99 -7.72
N THR A 136 -8.18 14.07 -6.73
CA THR A 136 -8.91 12.81 -6.90
C THR A 136 -9.77 12.47 -5.70
N SER A 137 -10.70 11.53 -5.92
CA SER A 137 -11.45 10.85 -4.86
C SER A 137 -10.90 9.46 -4.53
N VAL A 138 -9.77 9.08 -5.10
CA VAL A 138 -9.11 7.80 -4.82
C VAL A 138 -8.73 7.74 -3.35
N TRP A 139 -9.22 6.73 -2.63
CA TRP A 139 -8.73 6.45 -1.28
C TRP A 139 -7.29 5.99 -1.36
N PHE A 140 -6.38 6.58 -0.56
CA PHE A 140 -5.02 6.10 -0.56
C PHE A 140 -4.39 6.07 0.82
N GLU A 141 -3.45 5.15 0.96
CA GLU A 141 -2.58 4.97 2.10
C GLU A 141 -1.13 5.01 1.63
N VAL A 142 -0.20 5.31 2.52
CA VAL A 142 1.23 5.39 2.20
C VAL A 142 2.00 4.37 3.02
N THR A 143 2.92 3.65 2.38
CA THR A 143 3.80 2.68 3.04
C THR A 143 5.26 3.08 2.89
N THR A 144 6.02 3.03 3.99
CA THR A 144 7.47 3.22 4.00
C THR A 144 8.13 2.00 4.64
N LEU A 145 8.88 1.25 3.83
CA LEU A 145 9.72 0.15 4.32
C LEU A 145 10.96 0.75 4.98
N LEU A 146 11.09 0.60 6.29
CA LEU A 146 12.27 1.10 7.01
C LEU A 146 13.41 0.10 6.91
N ILE A 147 14.59 0.59 6.48
CA ILE A 147 15.80 -0.21 6.28
C ILE A 147 16.89 0.32 7.20
N PRO A 148 17.41 -0.49 8.14
CA PRO A 148 18.38 -0.06 9.13
C PRO A 148 19.61 0.62 8.51
N GLY A 149 19.92 1.83 9.00
CA GLY A 149 21.07 2.63 8.54
C GLY A 149 20.90 3.30 7.18
N HIS A 150 19.71 3.24 6.57
CA HIS A 150 19.45 3.84 5.25
C HIS A 150 18.37 4.93 5.26
N ASN A 151 17.19 4.65 5.84
CA ASN A 151 16.06 5.58 5.86
C ASN A 151 15.29 5.56 7.20
N ASP A 152 15.93 5.03 8.27
CA ASP A 152 15.32 4.83 9.57
C ASP A 152 15.78 5.86 10.63
N SER A 153 16.52 6.90 10.23
CA SER A 153 16.98 7.93 11.17
C SER A 153 15.82 8.81 11.68
N GLU A 154 15.98 9.33 12.89
CA GLU A 154 14.97 10.21 13.50
C GLU A 154 14.75 11.48 12.68
N GLU A 155 15.81 12.04 12.09
CA GLU A 155 15.75 13.23 11.26
C GLU A 155 15.00 12.97 9.94
N GLU A 156 15.16 11.80 9.33
CA GLU A 156 14.43 11.46 8.10
C GLU A 156 12.95 11.24 8.39
N ILE A 157 12.63 10.52 9.46
CA ILE A 157 11.24 10.28 9.88
C ILE A 157 10.57 11.61 10.26
N ALA A 158 11.27 12.54 10.91
CA ALA A 158 10.75 13.88 11.21
C ALA A 158 10.39 14.64 9.93
N ARG A 159 11.32 14.72 8.98
CA ARG A 159 11.10 15.41 7.70
C ARG A 159 9.97 14.79 6.89
N LEU A 160 9.89 13.46 6.85
CA LEU A 160 8.80 12.73 6.22
C LEU A 160 7.46 13.09 6.87
N SER A 161 7.38 13.03 8.19
CA SER A 161 6.16 13.33 8.96
C SER A 161 5.69 14.77 8.79
N ASP A 162 6.59 15.73 8.82
CA ASP A 162 6.30 17.14 8.61
C ASP A 162 5.77 17.42 7.19
N TRP A 163 6.43 16.82 6.18
CA TRP A 163 5.98 16.95 4.80
C TRP A 163 4.61 16.32 4.61
N PHE A 164 4.41 15.13 5.18
CA PHE A 164 3.17 14.38 5.11
C PHE A 164 2.02 15.18 5.70
N LEU A 165 2.17 15.68 6.92
CA LEU A 165 1.17 16.51 7.58
C LEU A 165 0.83 17.76 6.77
N LYS A 166 1.85 18.44 6.23
CA LYS A 166 1.67 19.68 5.45
C LYS A 166 0.97 19.47 4.11
N ASN A 167 1.24 18.35 3.42
CA ASN A 167 0.79 18.13 2.03
C ASN A 167 -0.40 17.16 1.93
N LEU A 168 -0.51 16.17 2.83
CA LEU A 168 -1.55 15.14 2.79
C LEU A 168 -2.55 15.27 3.95
N GLY A 169 -2.16 15.98 5.02
CA GLY A 169 -2.98 16.18 6.22
C GLY A 169 -2.85 15.03 7.22
N PRO A 170 -3.52 15.15 8.38
CA PRO A 170 -3.35 14.21 9.49
C PRO A 170 -4.06 12.87 9.31
N ASP A 171 -5.00 12.76 8.35
CA ASP A 171 -5.94 11.64 8.28
C ASP A 171 -5.57 10.58 7.21
N VAL A 172 -4.57 10.84 6.36
CA VAL A 172 -4.07 9.82 5.41
C VAL A 172 -3.27 8.78 6.20
N PRO A 173 -3.58 7.48 6.06
CA PRO A 173 -2.85 6.44 6.76
C PRO A 173 -1.39 6.32 6.30
N LEU A 174 -0.48 6.18 7.26
CA LEU A 174 0.94 5.93 7.06
C LEU A 174 1.34 4.61 7.72
N HIS A 175 1.99 3.73 6.96
CA HIS A 175 2.49 2.46 7.45
C HIS A 175 4.01 2.43 7.44
N PHE A 176 4.63 2.13 8.57
CA PHE A 176 6.04 1.78 8.65
C PHE A 176 6.18 0.27 8.70
N THR A 177 6.86 -0.32 7.72
CA THR A 177 6.98 -1.78 7.61
C THR A 177 8.42 -2.23 7.78
N ALA A 178 8.61 -3.41 8.37
CA ALA A 178 9.93 -3.99 8.58
C ALA A 178 10.52 -4.52 7.28
N PHE A 179 11.78 -4.17 7.04
CA PHE A 179 12.62 -4.79 6.04
C PHE A 179 13.18 -6.11 6.56
N HIS A 180 13.35 -7.08 5.69
CA HIS A 180 14.20 -8.26 5.89
C HIS A 180 15.22 -8.36 4.75
N PRO A 181 16.41 -8.95 5.01
CA PRO A 181 17.44 -9.13 3.99
C PRO A 181 16.90 -9.87 2.77
N ASP A 182 17.02 -9.25 1.60
CA ASP A 182 16.59 -9.85 0.34
C ASP A 182 17.36 -9.27 -0.85
N PHE A 183 17.30 -9.95 -1.99
CA PHE A 183 17.86 -9.60 -3.31
C PHE A 183 19.32 -9.13 -3.23
N LYS A 184 19.59 -7.80 -3.28
CA LYS A 184 20.92 -7.20 -3.29
C LYS A 184 21.30 -6.53 -1.98
N MET A 185 20.55 -6.75 -0.92
CA MET A 185 20.78 -6.20 0.42
C MET A 185 20.70 -7.31 1.48
N LEU A 186 21.48 -8.38 1.26
CA LEU A 186 21.57 -9.53 2.17
C LEU A 186 22.49 -9.26 3.37
N ASP A 187 23.28 -8.21 3.30
CA ASP A 187 24.25 -7.74 4.33
C ASP A 187 23.64 -6.73 5.32
N VAL A 188 22.40 -6.27 5.05
CA VAL A 188 21.68 -5.36 5.95
C VAL A 188 20.79 -6.20 6.88
N PRO A 189 20.82 -5.99 8.22
CA PRO A 189 19.98 -6.74 9.13
C PRO A 189 18.50 -6.41 8.96
N ALA A 190 17.62 -7.34 9.36
CA ALA A 190 16.18 -7.07 9.44
C ALA A 190 15.89 -5.90 10.39
N THR A 191 14.83 -5.14 10.10
CA THR A 191 14.44 -3.99 10.92
C THR A 191 13.96 -4.47 12.30
N PRO A 192 14.60 -4.00 13.38
CA PRO A 192 14.12 -4.29 14.72
C PRO A 192 12.71 -3.68 14.96
N PRO A 193 11.82 -4.38 15.67
CA PRO A 193 10.48 -3.86 16.00
C PRO A 193 10.51 -2.49 16.68
N GLU A 194 11.52 -2.23 17.52
CA GLU A 194 11.70 -0.97 18.24
C GLU A 194 11.87 0.22 17.27
N THR A 195 12.50 0.01 16.13
CA THR A 195 12.66 1.03 15.08
C THR A 195 11.30 1.46 14.53
N LEU A 196 10.41 0.51 14.25
CA LEU A 196 9.06 0.79 13.75
C LEU A 196 8.21 1.50 14.81
N VAL A 197 8.25 1.01 16.06
CA VAL A 197 7.52 1.63 17.18
C VAL A 197 7.99 3.06 17.43
N ARG A 198 9.30 3.31 17.38
CA ARG A 198 9.90 4.65 17.49
C ARG A 198 9.40 5.56 16.36
N ALA A 199 9.49 5.11 15.10
CA ALA A 199 9.05 5.89 13.95
C ALA A 199 7.55 6.21 14.04
N ARG A 200 6.71 5.24 14.42
CA ARG A 200 5.28 5.43 14.66
C ARG A 200 5.02 6.49 15.74
N LYS A 201 5.67 6.39 16.89
CA LYS A 201 5.53 7.38 17.98
C LYS A 201 5.92 8.78 17.52
N GLN A 202 6.98 8.90 16.75
CA GLN A 202 7.47 10.18 16.23
C GLN A 202 6.45 10.79 15.24
N ALA A 203 5.91 10.00 14.32
CA ALA A 203 4.91 10.46 13.37
C ALA A 203 3.57 10.84 14.03
N LEU A 204 3.11 10.09 15.04
CA LEU A 204 1.96 10.45 15.85
C LEU A 204 2.22 11.75 16.64
N GLY A 205 3.42 11.90 17.21
CA GLY A 205 3.85 13.12 17.91
C GLY A 205 3.91 14.35 17.02
N ALA A 206 4.18 14.20 15.73
CA ALA A 206 4.12 15.26 14.74
C ALA A 206 2.67 15.69 14.39
N GLY A 207 1.66 14.90 14.75
CA GLY A 207 0.24 15.20 14.53
C GLY A 207 -0.49 14.30 13.56
N LEU A 208 0.14 13.25 13.01
CA LEU A 208 -0.54 12.26 12.21
C LEU A 208 -1.46 11.41 13.08
N ARG A 209 -2.63 11.01 12.58
CA ARG A 209 -3.64 10.29 13.37
C ARG A 209 -3.65 8.79 13.13
N HIS A 210 -3.29 8.36 11.94
CA HIS A 210 -3.36 6.98 11.48
C HIS A 210 -1.98 6.49 11.05
N VAL A 211 -1.20 6.02 12.02
CA VAL A 211 0.15 5.48 11.79
C VAL A 211 0.21 4.06 12.31
N TYR A 212 0.64 3.14 11.46
CA TYR A 212 0.67 1.71 11.72
C TYR A 212 2.07 1.14 11.54
N VAL A 213 2.31 -0.03 12.15
CA VAL A 213 3.48 -0.85 11.87
C VAL A 213 3.05 -2.09 11.08
N GLY A 214 3.96 -2.68 10.31
CA GLY A 214 3.67 -3.88 9.52
C GLY A 214 4.90 -4.75 9.31
N ASN A 215 4.66 -5.95 8.80
CA ASN A 215 5.65 -7.04 8.66
C ASN A 215 6.22 -7.53 9.99
N ILE A 216 5.57 -7.23 11.10
CA ILE A 216 5.84 -7.76 12.44
C ILE A 216 4.51 -8.09 13.10
N HIS A 217 4.54 -8.95 14.14
CA HIS A 217 3.41 -9.19 15.01
C HIS A 217 3.42 -8.13 16.13
N ASP A 218 2.55 -7.15 16.03
CA ASP A 218 2.38 -6.08 17.03
C ASP A 218 0.92 -5.62 17.06
N LEU A 219 0.11 -6.31 17.83
CA LEU A 219 -1.33 -6.07 17.94
C LEU A 219 -1.66 -4.61 18.30
N GLU A 220 -0.87 -4.00 19.19
CA GLU A 220 -1.10 -2.62 19.65
C GLU A 220 -0.84 -1.61 18.53
N ASN A 221 0.28 -1.76 17.82
CA ASN A 221 0.72 -0.76 16.85
C ASN A 221 0.20 -1.02 15.42
N ASP A 222 -0.41 -2.20 15.16
CA ASP A 222 -1.12 -2.52 13.90
C ASP A 222 -2.62 -2.20 13.96
N SER A 223 -3.18 -2.03 15.17
CA SER A 223 -4.61 -1.75 15.39
C SER A 223 -4.98 -0.30 15.11
N THR A 224 -6.25 -0.07 14.72
CA THR A 224 -6.81 1.28 14.51
C THR A 224 -7.52 1.76 15.76
N TYR A 225 -7.21 3.00 16.15
CA TYR A 225 -7.77 3.66 17.31
C TYR A 225 -8.58 4.90 16.93
N CYS A 226 -9.58 5.22 17.73
CA CYS A 226 -10.32 6.46 17.60
C CYS A 226 -9.44 7.65 17.96
N GLY A 227 -9.24 8.58 17.04
CA GLY A 227 -8.44 9.80 17.26
C GLY A 227 -9.00 10.74 18.35
N SER A 228 -10.26 10.56 18.75
CA SER A 228 -10.90 11.42 19.76
C SER A 228 -10.87 10.82 21.18
N CYS A 229 -11.00 9.49 21.33
CA CYS A 229 -11.10 8.87 22.64
C CYS A 229 -10.11 7.71 22.89
N GLY A 230 -9.27 7.37 21.92
CA GLY A 230 -8.27 6.31 22.04
C GLY A 230 -8.82 4.88 22.07
N GLN A 231 -10.14 4.68 21.93
CA GLN A 231 -10.71 3.33 21.87
C GLN A 231 -10.31 2.60 20.60
N VAL A 232 -10.11 1.28 20.71
CA VAL A 232 -9.86 0.41 19.57
C VAL A 232 -11.08 0.39 18.65
N LEU A 233 -10.89 0.76 17.39
CA LEU A 233 -11.89 0.67 16.33
C LEU A 233 -11.80 -0.68 15.61
N ILE A 234 -10.59 -1.05 15.18
CA ILE A 234 -10.30 -2.30 14.49
C ILE A 234 -9.01 -2.88 15.08
N GLU A 235 -9.12 -4.03 15.69
CA GLU A 235 -7.99 -4.79 16.21
C GLU A 235 -7.42 -5.64 15.08
N ARG A 236 -6.09 -5.57 14.88
CA ARG A 236 -5.38 -6.35 13.86
C ARG A 236 -4.14 -6.99 14.46
N ASP A 237 -3.92 -8.23 14.05
CA ASP A 237 -2.63 -8.91 14.18
C ASP A 237 -2.31 -9.53 12.83
N TRP A 238 -1.46 -8.90 12.07
CA TRP A 238 -1.13 -9.30 10.70
C TRP A 238 -2.39 -9.37 9.83
N TYR A 239 -2.86 -10.55 9.43
CA TYR A 239 -4.08 -10.77 8.63
C TYR A 239 -5.29 -11.16 9.47
N GLU A 240 -5.15 -11.20 10.79
CA GLU A 240 -6.23 -11.54 11.68
C GLU A 240 -6.92 -10.28 12.21
N LEU A 241 -8.24 -10.22 12.05
CA LEU A 241 -9.07 -9.18 12.65
C LEU A 241 -9.62 -9.71 13.96
N GLY A 242 -9.35 -8.99 15.04
CA GLY A 242 -9.93 -9.21 16.36
C GLY A 242 -11.22 -8.42 16.55
N ARG A 243 -11.24 -7.54 17.55
CA ARG A 243 -12.39 -6.67 17.83
C ARG A 243 -12.67 -5.72 16.67
N TYR A 244 -13.94 -5.61 16.29
CA TYR A 244 -14.41 -4.70 15.26
C TYR A 244 -15.53 -3.84 15.83
N ASN A 245 -15.23 -2.61 16.24
CA ASN A 245 -16.10 -1.72 16.97
C ASN A 245 -16.76 -0.64 16.09
N LEU A 246 -16.82 -0.86 14.78
CA LEU A 246 -17.51 0.02 13.85
C LEU A 246 -18.88 -0.54 13.49
N ASP A 247 -19.88 0.36 13.33
CA ASP A 247 -21.18 0.03 12.77
C ASP A 247 -21.13 -0.03 11.23
N GLU A 248 -22.28 -0.31 10.60
CA GLU A 248 -22.40 -0.40 9.13
C GLU A 248 -22.10 0.92 8.40
N ARG A 249 -22.08 2.04 9.12
CA ARG A 249 -21.74 3.38 8.61
C ARG A 249 -20.29 3.76 8.86
N GLY A 250 -19.48 2.86 9.40
CA GLY A 250 -18.09 3.14 9.78
C GLY A 250 -17.96 4.01 11.03
N LEU A 251 -19.00 4.09 11.87
CA LEU A 251 -18.96 4.87 13.11
C LEU A 251 -18.70 3.93 14.29
N LEU A 252 -17.99 4.47 15.31
CA LEU A 252 -17.77 3.74 16.55
C LEU A 252 -19.13 3.36 17.19
N ARG A 253 -19.32 2.10 17.55
CA ARG A 253 -20.55 1.57 18.17
C ARG A 253 -20.89 2.17 19.54
N THR A 254 -19.96 2.90 20.15
CA THR A 254 -20.18 3.69 21.37
C THR A 254 -20.43 5.15 20.96
N ARG A 255 -21.30 5.87 21.67
CA ARG A 255 -21.90 7.18 21.36
C ARG A 255 -20.96 8.37 21.05
N LEU A 256 -19.71 8.16 20.68
CA LEU A 256 -18.76 9.23 20.38
C LEU A 256 -18.55 9.37 18.86
N PRO A 257 -18.57 10.59 18.30
CA PRO A 257 -18.41 10.82 16.87
C PRO A 257 -16.93 10.67 16.47
N GLY A 258 -16.57 9.47 16.05
CA GLY A 258 -15.34 9.21 15.31
C GLY A 258 -15.72 8.61 13.97
N ARG A 259 -15.45 9.30 12.89
CA ARG A 259 -15.74 8.80 11.55
C ARG A 259 -14.50 8.11 10.97
N PHE A 260 -14.65 6.84 10.65
CA PHE A 260 -13.72 6.10 9.81
C PHE A 260 -14.56 5.50 8.67
N ASP A 261 -14.27 5.85 7.44
CA ASP A 261 -14.98 5.32 6.28
C ASP A 261 -14.48 3.89 5.98
N ALA A 262 -14.86 2.94 6.86
CA ALA A 262 -14.54 1.55 6.66
C ALA A 262 -15.51 0.92 5.66
N MET A 263 -15.02 0.14 4.71
CA MET A 263 -15.89 -0.66 3.85
C MET A 263 -16.65 -1.71 4.70
N PRO A 264 -17.99 -1.78 4.62
CA PRO A 264 -18.74 -2.84 5.29
C PRO A 264 -18.47 -4.19 4.60
N GLY A 265 -18.21 -5.23 5.36
CA GLY A 265 -18.09 -6.60 4.83
C GLY A 265 -17.58 -7.62 5.84
N LYS A 266 -17.98 -8.88 5.65
CA LYS A 266 -17.36 -10.01 6.33
C LYS A 266 -16.08 -10.37 5.60
N TRP A 267 -14.94 -10.18 6.25
CA TRP A 267 -13.62 -10.50 5.70
C TRP A 267 -13.33 -11.99 5.87
N GLY A 268 -13.22 -12.71 4.77
CA GLY A 268 -12.90 -14.14 4.78
C GLY A 268 -11.38 -14.38 4.75
N ARG A 269 -10.95 -15.37 5.56
CA ARG A 269 -9.55 -15.77 5.69
C ARG A 269 -9.22 -16.85 4.66
N ARG A 270 -8.59 -16.54 3.53
CA ARG A 270 -7.83 -17.57 2.76
C ARG A 270 -6.87 -16.92 1.77
N ARG A 271 -5.56 -17.13 1.95
CA ARG A 271 -4.61 -17.06 0.84
C ARG A 271 -4.72 -18.38 0.08
N LEU A 272 -5.33 -18.34 -1.10
CA LEU A 272 -5.33 -19.47 -2.02
C LEU A 272 -4.70 -19.01 -3.32
N PRO A 273 -3.71 -19.73 -3.86
CA PRO A 273 -3.28 -19.49 -5.23
C PRO A 273 -4.48 -19.73 -6.15
N VAL A 274 -4.72 -18.79 -7.05
CA VAL A 274 -5.83 -18.87 -8.01
C VAL A 274 -5.23 -19.18 -9.36
N PHE A 275 -5.59 -20.34 -9.90
CA PHE A 275 -5.22 -20.74 -11.25
C PHE A 275 -6.38 -20.46 -12.21
N ILE A 276 -6.13 -19.66 -13.24
CA ILE A 276 -7.08 -19.46 -14.32
C ILE A 276 -6.90 -20.62 -15.29
N ARG A 277 -7.87 -21.53 -15.36
CA ARG A 277 -7.87 -22.60 -16.35
C ARG A 277 -8.10 -21.99 -17.74
N ARG A 278 -7.26 -22.41 -18.69
CA ARG A 278 -7.40 -22.08 -20.13
C ARG A 278 -8.66 -22.71 -20.69
#